data_4a0ade1393e2c144f9ebb0b2ddb910d2
#
_entry.id   4a0ade1393e2c144f9ebb0b2ddb910d2
#
_cell.length_a   1.000
_cell.length_b   1.000
_cell.length_c   1.000
_cell.angle_alpha   90.00
_cell.angle_beta   90.00
_cell.angle_gamma   90.00
#
_symmetry.space_group_name_H-M   'P 1'
#
loop_
_entity.id
_entity.type
_entity.pdbx_description
1 polymer ?
#
loop_
_entity_poly.entity_id
_entity_poly.type
_entity_poly.pdbx_seq_one_letter_code
_entity_poly.pdbx_strand_id
1 'polypeptide(L)'
;MFLPYFRIILDLAAQRVHIRGKVHPGGRLMFIQTESTPNPATLKFLPGQTVLGSGSADFPTEASADPSPLAKRLFRVEGVEGVFLGPDFITVTKDDQDWAHLKPAILGVIMEHFTSGAPVMETEARAGHVEVDGPDKHIVAQITELLDTRVRPAVAQDGGDITFHGFDEGVVYLHMRGACAGCPSSTMTLKMGIENLLKHYVPEVSEVRPVGV
;
A
#
# COMPACT_ATOMS: atom_id res chain seq x y z
N MET A 1 -21.89 2.61 33.93
CA MET A 1 -21.02 3.32 32.97
C MET A 1 -19.59 2.90 33.27
N PHE A 2 -19.16 1.79 32.67
CA PHE A 2 -17.83 1.21 32.91
C PHE A 2 -17.12 1.12 31.56
N LEU A 3 -16.04 1.91 31.40
CA LEU A 3 -15.10 1.80 30.29
C LEU A 3 -14.29 0.50 30.41
N PRO A 4 -14.19 -0.33 29.36
CA PRO A 4 -13.32 -1.50 29.40
C PRO A 4 -11.86 -1.07 29.28
N TYR A 5 -11.05 -1.47 30.25
CA TYR A 5 -9.61 -1.31 30.23
C TYR A 5 -8.99 -2.16 29.10
N PHE A 6 -8.39 -1.51 28.12
CA PHE A 6 -7.51 -2.15 27.16
C PHE A 6 -6.12 -2.36 27.78
N ARG A 7 -5.69 -3.59 27.84
CA ARG A 7 -4.34 -3.94 28.28
C ARG A 7 -3.50 -4.29 27.04
N ILE A 8 -2.56 -3.42 26.71
CA ILE A 8 -1.58 -3.63 25.63
C ILE A 8 -0.38 -4.35 26.25
N ILE A 9 -0.03 -5.53 25.73
CA ILE A 9 1.19 -6.24 26.07
C ILE A 9 2.13 -6.13 24.89
N LEU A 10 3.26 -5.45 25.09
CA LEU A 10 4.35 -5.38 24.10
C LEU A 10 5.30 -6.56 24.32
N ASP A 11 5.49 -7.37 23.28
CA ASP A 11 6.58 -8.36 23.25
C ASP A 11 7.73 -7.77 22.40
N LEU A 12 8.83 -7.44 23.07
CA LEU A 12 9.98 -6.71 22.50
C LEU A 12 10.80 -7.55 21.50
N ALA A 13 10.65 -8.87 21.50
CA ALA A 13 11.52 -9.75 20.71
C ALA A 13 11.05 -9.98 19.27
N ALA A 14 9.78 -9.67 18.95
CA ALA A 14 9.18 -9.97 17.64
C ALA A 14 8.37 -8.83 17.03
N GLN A 15 8.41 -7.61 17.60
CA GLN A 15 7.55 -6.46 17.20
C GLN A 15 6.04 -6.81 17.07
N ARG A 16 5.57 -7.77 17.86
CA ARG A 16 4.17 -8.22 17.84
C ARG A 16 3.40 -7.50 18.94
N VAL A 17 2.41 -6.69 18.56
CA VAL A 17 1.49 -6.06 19.49
C VAL A 17 0.27 -6.96 19.68
N HIS A 18 0.08 -7.48 20.90
CA HIS A 18 -1.11 -8.26 21.25
C HIS A 18 -2.13 -7.36 21.94
N ILE A 19 -3.28 -7.15 21.32
CA ILE A 19 -4.39 -6.42 21.95
C ILE A 19 -5.42 -7.44 22.45
N ARG A 20 -5.55 -7.57 23.79
CA ARG A 20 -6.58 -8.39 24.42
C ARG A 20 -7.81 -7.53 24.72
N GLY A 21 -8.82 -7.60 23.85
CA GLY A 21 -10.16 -7.06 24.13
C GLY A 21 -11.10 -8.13 24.68
N LYS A 22 -12.17 -7.75 25.40
CA LYS A 22 -13.25 -8.67 25.79
C LYS A 22 -13.92 -9.23 24.54
N VAL A 23 -13.82 -10.54 24.36
CA VAL A 23 -14.45 -11.28 23.26
C VAL A 23 -15.96 -11.33 23.53
N HIS A 24 -16.76 -10.76 22.63
CA HIS A 24 -18.17 -11.10 22.53
C HIS A 24 -18.29 -12.50 21.89
N PRO A 25 -19.24 -13.34 22.29
CA PRO A 25 -19.40 -14.68 21.73
C PRO A 25 -19.69 -14.56 20.22
N GLY A 26 -18.68 -14.86 19.37
CA GLY A 26 -18.71 -14.73 17.92
C GLY A 26 -17.58 -13.90 17.32
N GLY A 27 -16.81 -13.12 18.09
CA GLY A 27 -15.73 -12.28 17.62
C GLY A 27 -14.44 -13.08 17.37
N ARG A 28 -14.00 -13.23 16.12
CA ARG A 28 -12.62 -13.63 15.81
C ARG A 28 -11.66 -12.61 16.42
N LEU A 29 -10.70 -13.10 17.21
CA LEU A 29 -9.57 -12.26 17.65
C LEU A 29 -8.84 -11.79 16.40
N MET A 30 -8.95 -10.50 16.09
CA MET A 30 -8.17 -9.89 15.01
C MET A 30 -6.76 -9.62 15.52
N PHE A 31 -5.78 -10.12 14.81
CA PHE A 31 -4.38 -9.88 15.10
C PHE A 31 -3.78 -9.09 13.92
N ILE A 32 -3.40 -7.83 14.16
CA ILE A 32 -2.79 -6.98 13.15
C ILE A 32 -1.27 -7.01 13.35
N GLN A 33 -0.55 -7.52 12.36
CA GLN A 33 0.90 -7.45 12.32
C GLN A 33 1.35 -6.15 11.66
N THR A 34 2.56 -5.70 11.99
CA THR A 34 3.16 -4.54 11.34
C THR A 34 4.54 -4.89 10.83
N GLU A 35 4.86 -4.45 9.62
CA GLU A 35 6.13 -4.65 8.95
C GLU A 35 6.73 -3.31 8.55
N SER A 36 8.05 -3.17 8.75
CA SER A 36 8.80 -2.02 8.25
C SER A 36 8.84 -2.08 6.72
N THR A 37 8.86 -0.92 6.08
CA THR A 37 9.04 -0.79 4.64
C THR A 37 10.39 -0.14 4.32
N PRO A 38 10.87 -0.19 3.08
CA PRO A 38 12.06 0.53 2.66
C PRO A 38 11.97 2.05 2.82
N ASN A 39 10.75 2.59 2.87
CA ASN A 39 10.49 3.99 3.17
C ASN A 39 10.24 4.17 4.68
N PRO A 40 11.13 4.87 5.43
CA PRO A 40 11.00 5.04 6.87
C PRO A 40 9.75 5.86 7.29
N ALA A 41 9.19 6.66 6.38
CA ALA A 41 7.94 7.38 6.60
C ALA A 41 6.70 6.50 6.43
N THR A 42 6.85 5.23 6.01
CA THR A 42 5.72 4.33 5.82
C THR A 42 5.82 3.07 6.69
N LEU A 43 4.65 2.58 7.12
CA LEU A 43 4.52 1.33 7.86
C LEU A 43 3.42 0.47 7.22
N LYS A 44 3.68 -0.81 7.06
CA LYS A 44 2.74 -1.78 6.51
C LYS A 44 2.01 -2.50 7.65
N PHE A 45 0.69 -2.58 7.55
CA PHE A 45 -0.22 -3.23 8.49
C PHE A 45 -0.88 -4.41 7.80
N LEU A 46 -0.85 -5.57 8.45
CA LEU A 46 -1.45 -6.81 7.98
C LEU A 46 -2.60 -7.20 8.93
N PRO A 47 -3.84 -6.92 8.56
CA PRO A 47 -4.99 -7.22 9.43
C PRO A 47 -5.32 -8.71 9.51
N GLY A 48 -4.61 -9.57 8.77
CA GLY A 48 -4.83 -11.01 8.76
C GLY A 48 -6.12 -11.43 8.04
N GLN A 49 -6.65 -10.54 7.21
CA GLN A 49 -7.82 -10.75 6.36
C GLN A 49 -7.74 -9.90 5.10
N THR A 50 -8.61 -10.19 4.15
CA THR A 50 -8.70 -9.47 2.89
C THR A 50 -9.00 -7.99 3.13
N VAL A 51 -8.24 -7.10 2.46
CA VAL A 51 -8.48 -5.65 2.42
C VAL A 51 -9.23 -5.30 1.12
N LEU A 52 -8.57 -5.40 -0.04
CA LEU A 52 -9.22 -5.22 -1.33
C LEU A 52 -9.48 -6.54 -2.07
N GLY A 53 -8.73 -7.59 -1.74
CA GLY A 53 -8.78 -8.89 -2.42
C GLY A 53 -8.00 -8.90 -3.73
N SER A 54 -8.16 -7.91 -4.56
CA SER A 54 -7.39 -7.74 -5.80
C SER A 54 -7.15 -6.26 -6.10
N GLY A 55 -6.10 -5.98 -6.85
CA GLY A 55 -5.72 -4.60 -7.18
C GLY A 55 -5.15 -3.82 -6.00
N SER A 56 -5.10 -2.51 -6.15
CA SER A 56 -4.62 -1.58 -5.15
C SER A 56 -5.37 -0.25 -5.25
N ALA A 57 -5.42 0.50 -4.14
CA ALA A 57 -5.97 1.85 -4.11
C ALA A 57 -5.02 2.77 -3.35
N ASP A 58 -4.71 3.91 -3.94
CA ASP A 58 -3.76 4.88 -3.40
C ASP A 58 -4.47 6.19 -3.08
N PHE A 59 -4.25 6.66 -1.87
CA PHE A 59 -4.83 7.89 -1.33
C PHE A 59 -3.68 8.77 -0.83
N PRO A 60 -3.07 9.59 -1.72
CA PRO A 60 -1.97 10.46 -1.35
C PRO A 60 -2.41 11.69 -0.53
N THR A 61 -3.72 11.94 -0.42
CA THR A 61 -4.29 13.04 0.36
C THR A 61 -5.63 12.64 0.97
N GLU A 62 -6.05 13.33 2.04
CA GLU A 62 -7.37 13.13 2.64
C GLU A 62 -8.52 13.32 1.62
N ALA A 63 -8.38 14.30 0.73
CA ALA A 63 -9.40 14.55 -0.33
C ALA A 63 -9.54 13.39 -1.31
N SER A 64 -8.48 12.62 -1.54
CA SER A 64 -8.53 11.43 -2.39
C SER A 64 -9.22 10.22 -1.72
N ALA A 65 -9.39 10.24 -0.40
CA ALA A 65 -9.92 9.15 0.39
C ALA A 65 -11.45 8.98 0.30
N ASP A 66 -12.15 9.85 -0.41
CA ASP A 66 -13.62 9.83 -0.54
C ASP A 66 -14.22 8.45 -0.90
N PRO A 67 -13.63 7.63 -1.78
CA PRO A 67 -14.17 6.32 -2.10
C PRO A 67 -13.96 5.25 -1.00
N SER A 68 -13.13 5.54 0.04
CA SER A 68 -12.77 4.54 1.06
C SER A 68 -13.13 4.99 2.47
N PRO A 69 -14.16 4.40 3.10
CA PRO A 69 -14.46 4.63 4.51
C PRO A 69 -13.29 4.33 5.45
N LEU A 70 -12.46 3.31 5.10
CA LEU A 70 -11.27 2.99 5.89
C LEU A 70 -10.21 4.07 5.77
N ALA A 71 -9.89 4.52 4.54
CA ALA A 71 -8.89 5.56 4.32
C ALA A 71 -9.30 6.88 5.00
N LYS A 72 -10.57 7.30 4.86
CA LYS A 72 -11.11 8.47 5.58
C LYS A 72 -10.89 8.40 7.09
N ARG A 73 -11.11 7.24 7.69
CA ARG A 73 -10.89 7.06 9.13
C ARG A 73 -9.42 7.13 9.50
N LEU A 74 -8.54 6.62 8.65
CA LEU A 74 -7.10 6.67 8.87
C LEU A 74 -6.56 8.09 8.77
N PHE A 75 -7.02 8.91 7.83
CA PHE A 75 -6.64 10.32 7.73
C PHE A 75 -7.10 11.19 8.91
N ARG A 76 -8.08 10.75 9.72
CA ARG A 76 -8.45 11.42 10.98
C ARG A 76 -7.43 11.24 12.10
N VAL A 77 -6.49 10.33 11.94
CA VAL A 77 -5.36 10.20 12.85
C VAL A 77 -4.36 11.30 12.48
N GLU A 78 -4.16 12.25 13.40
CA GLU A 78 -3.23 13.36 13.21
C GLU A 78 -1.82 12.83 12.91
N GLY A 79 -1.21 13.29 11.83
CA GLY A 79 0.09 12.85 11.36
C GLY A 79 0.05 11.79 10.25
N VAL A 80 -1.14 11.35 9.81
CA VAL A 80 -1.28 10.51 8.62
C VAL A 80 -1.34 11.41 7.38
N GLU A 81 -0.38 11.22 6.47
CA GLU A 81 -0.27 11.97 5.21
C GLU A 81 -0.69 11.16 3.98
N GLY A 82 -0.65 9.82 4.07
CA GLY A 82 -1.01 8.97 2.95
C GLY A 82 -1.50 7.60 3.41
N VAL A 83 -2.41 7.03 2.62
CA VAL A 83 -2.95 5.69 2.84
C VAL A 83 -2.92 4.93 1.52
N PHE A 84 -2.38 3.72 1.56
CA PHE A 84 -2.39 2.81 0.43
C PHE A 84 -3.02 1.48 0.86
N LEU A 85 -3.93 0.97 0.06
CA LEU A 85 -4.60 -0.30 0.29
C LEU A 85 -4.15 -1.31 -0.76
N GLY A 86 -3.64 -2.45 -0.30
CA GLY A 86 -3.32 -3.60 -1.11
C GLY A 86 -4.37 -4.71 -0.99
N PRO A 87 -4.11 -5.89 -1.56
CA PRO A 87 -5.06 -7.01 -1.51
C PRO A 87 -5.35 -7.48 -0.08
N ASP A 88 -4.34 -7.53 0.79
CA ASP A 88 -4.39 -8.09 2.15
C ASP A 88 -3.60 -7.23 3.17
N PHE A 89 -3.16 -6.04 2.78
CA PHE A 89 -2.41 -5.13 3.61
C PHE A 89 -2.83 -3.66 3.45
N ILE A 90 -2.43 -2.85 4.41
CA ILE A 90 -2.61 -1.40 4.44
C ILE A 90 -1.25 -0.79 4.69
N THR A 91 -0.85 0.21 3.89
CA THR A 91 0.34 1.00 4.16
C THR A 91 -0.08 2.42 4.53
N VAL A 92 0.48 2.94 5.61
CA VAL A 92 0.24 4.30 6.06
C VAL A 92 1.53 5.08 5.96
N THR A 93 1.47 6.26 5.38
CA THR A 93 2.56 7.25 5.34
C THR A 93 2.29 8.30 6.38
N LYS A 94 3.31 8.65 7.15
CA LYS A 94 3.26 9.64 8.21
C LYS A 94 4.05 10.90 7.85
N ASP A 95 3.74 11.99 8.54
CA ASP A 95 4.55 13.19 8.65
C ASP A 95 5.83 12.96 9.51
N ASP A 96 6.33 14.00 10.13
CA ASP A 96 7.52 13.93 10.99
C ASP A 96 7.26 13.32 12.38
N GLN A 97 6.03 12.92 12.73
CA GLN A 97 5.70 12.34 14.03
C GLN A 97 6.29 10.94 14.21
N ASP A 98 6.49 10.52 15.48
CA ASP A 98 7.03 9.21 15.79
C ASP A 98 5.97 8.09 15.66
N TRP A 99 6.36 6.98 15.06
CA TRP A 99 5.54 5.76 14.97
C TRP A 99 5.06 5.25 16.33
N ALA A 100 5.79 5.51 17.40
CA ALA A 100 5.39 5.12 18.76
C ALA A 100 4.05 5.76 19.17
N HIS A 101 3.76 6.96 18.68
CA HIS A 101 2.51 7.68 18.96
C HIS A 101 1.40 7.32 17.96
N LEU A 102 1.73 7.21 16.67
CA LEU A 102 0.76 6.98 15.61
C LEU A 102 0.25 5.54 15.55
N LYS A 103 1.15 4.57 15.71
CA LYS A 103 0.86 3.15 15.54
C LYS A 103 -0.33 2.64 16.39
N PRO A 104 -0.46 2.98 17.70
CA PRO A 104 -1.60 2.54 18.50
C PRO A 104 -2.94 3.08 17.97
N ALA A 105 -2.99 4.34 17.55
CA ALA A 105 -4.19 4.96 17.00
C ALA A 105 -4.60 4.32 15.67
N ILE A 106 -3.65 4.11 14.76
CA ILE A 106 -3.86 3.46 13.46
C ILE A 106 -4.38 2.02 13.65
N LEU A 107 -3.75 1.24 14.55
CA LEU A 107 -4.19 -0.12 14.89
C LEU A 107 -5.62 -0.12 15.42
N GLY A 108 -5.98 0.86 16.27
CA GLY A 108 -7.33 1.04 16.79
C GLY A 108 -8.35 1.29 15.68
N VAL A 109 -8.04 2.18 14.74
CA VAL A 109 -8.90 2.50 13.60
C VAL A 109 -9.10 1.29 12.70
N ILE A 110 -8.03 0.57 12.35
CA ILE A 110 -8.11 -0.63 11.51
C ILE A 110 -8.96 -1.71 12.19
N MET A 111 -8.71 -1.99 13.46
CA MET A 111 -9.45 -2.98 14.23
C MET A 111 -10.94 -2.63 14.34
N GLU A 112 -11.26 -1.37 14.65
CA GLU A 112 -12.65 -0.90 14.73
C GLU A 112 -13.37 -1.00 13.39
N HIS A 113 -12.69 -0.60 12.30
CA HIS A 113 -13.26 -0.66 10.95
C HIS A 113 -13.67 -2.09 10.59
N PHE A 114 -12.75 -3.04 10.70
CA PHE A 114 -13.03 -4.44 10.35
C PHE A 114 -13.99 -5.13 11.32
N THR A 115 -14.00 -4.74 12.59
CA THR A 115 -14.96 -5.26 13.58
C THR A 115 -16.37 -4.74 13.29
N SER A 116 -16.50 -3.53 12.78
CA SER A 116 -17.80 -2.94 12.41
C SER A 116 -18.42 -3.57 11.17
N GLY A 117 -17.64 -4.29 10.36
CA GLY A 117 -18.09 -4.83 9.07
C GLY A 117 -18.33 -3.76 8.00
N ALA A 118 -17.83 -2.54 8.20
CA ALA A 118 -17.93 -1.47 7.21
C ALA A 118 -17.12 -1.84 5.94
N PRO A 119 -17.59 -1.44 4.75
CA PRO A 119 -16.86 -1.70 3.51
C PRO A 119 -15.55 -0.92 3.49
N VAL A 120 -14.50 -1.55 2.96
CA VAL A 120 -13.18 -0.90 2.77
C VAL A 120 -13.27 0.16 1.67
N MET A 121 -14.03 -0.14 0.61
CA MET A 121 -14.32 0.76 -0.51
C MET A 121 -15.83 0.84 -0.73
N GLU A 122 -16.34 2.03 -1.01
CA GLU A 122 -17.76 2.23 -1.40
C GLU A 122 -18.01 1.86 -2.87
N THR A 123 -16.95 1.93 -3.69
CA THR A 123 -16.97 1.56 -5.11
C THR A 123 -15.84 0.57 -5.36
N GLU A 124 -16.07 -0.43 -6.24
CA GLU A 124 -14.98 -1.33 -6.63
C GLU A 124 -13.83 -0.53 -7.23
N ALA A 125 -12.62 -0.70 -6.68
CA ALA A 125 -11.40 -0.13 -7.24
C ALA A 125 -11.16 -0.77 -8.61
N ARG A 126 -11.48 -0.07 -9.69
CA ARG A 126 -11.14 -0.51 -11.03
C ARG A 126 -9.64 -0.33 -11.22
N ALA A 127 -8.92 -1.44 -11.30
CA ALA A 127 -7.56 -1.44 -11.85
C ALA A 127 -7.68 -0.95 -13.32
N GLY A 128 -7.24 0.27 -13.57
CA GLY A 128 -7.21 0.85 -14.91
C GLY A 128 -6.14 0.12 -15.74
N HIS A 129 -6.56 -0.78 -16.62
CA HIS A 129 -5.69 -1.18 -17.72
C HIS A 129 -5.71 -0.05 -18.75
N VAL A 130 -4.54 0.53 -19.01
CA VAL A 130 -4.38 1.46 -20.12
C VAL A 130 -4.32 0.62 -21.39
N GLU A 131 -5.40 0.60 -22.17
CA GLU A 131 -5.34 0.06 -23.51
C GLU A 131 -4.54 1.02 -24.39
N VAL A 132 -3.37 0.60 -24.83
CA VAL A 132 -2.55 1.33 -25.79
C VAL A 132 -2.82 0.74 -27.17
N ASP A 133 -3.44 1.51 -28.04
CA ASP A 133 -3.55 1.21 -29.46
C ASP A 133 -2.39 1.87 -30.19
N GLY A 134 -1.66 1.09 -31.00
CA GLY A 134 -0.54 1.65 -31.77
C GLY A 134 0.52 0.60 -32.15
N PRO A 135 1.57 1.01 -32.87
CA PRO A 135 2.65 0.12 -33.32
C PRO A 135 3.39 -0.56 -32.16
N ASP A 136 3.41 0.06 -30.99
CA ASP A 136 4.12 -0.43 -29.81
C ASP A 136 3.25 -1.32 -28.91
N LYS A 137 2.06 -1.72 -29.33
CA LYS A 137 1.12 -2.53 -28.54
C LYS A 137 1.75 -3.82 -28.00
N HIS A 138 2.60 -4.48 -28.79
CA HIS A 138 3.27 -5.70 -28.33
C HIS A 138 4.35 -5.42 -27.29
N ILE A 139 5.08 -4.31 -27.42
CA ILE A 139 6.08 -3.85 -26.43
C ILE A 139 5.39 -3.54 -25.10
N VAL A 140 4.32 -2.76 -25.16
CA VAL A 140 3.52 -2.41 -23.97
C VAL A 140 2.93 -3.64 -23.30
N ALA A 141 2.44 -4.63 -24.06
CA ALA A 141 1.94 -5.88 -23.50
C ALA A 141 3.05 -6.66 -22.76
N GLN A 142 4.26 -6.76 -23.32
CA GLN A 142 5.41 -7.39 -22.67
C GLN A 142 5.85 -6.65 -21.41
N ILE A 143 5.91 -5.32 -21.45
CA ILE A 143 6.25 -4.47 -20.29
C ILE A 143 5.23 -4.71 -19.18
N THR A 144 3.93 -4.66 -19.48
CA THR A 144 2.86 -4.84 -18.51
C THR A 144 2.90 -6.24 -17.90
N GLU A 145 3.09 -7.29 -18.70
CA GLU A 145 3.24 -8.66 -18.21
C GLU A 145 4.43 -8.82 -17.24
N LEU A 146 5.59 -8.24 -17.59
CA LEU A 146 6.76 -8.27 -16.71
C LEU A 146 6.53 -7.51 -15.40
N LEU A 147 5.87 -6.35 -15.47
CA LEU A 147 5.49 -5.60 -14.27
C LEU A 147 4.54 -6.43 -13.39
N ASP A 148 3.49 -6.99 -13.96
CA ASP A 148 2.46 -7.73 -13.22
C ASP A 148 2.99 -9.04 -12.63
N THR A 149 3.85 -9.76 -13.35
CA THR A 149 4.31 -11.08 -12.91
C THR A 149 5.57 -11.07 -12.05
N ARG A 150 6.44 -10.06 -12.20
CA ARG A 150 7.75 -10.03 -11.53
C ARG A 150 7.94 -8.84 -10.58
N VAL A 151 7.46 -7.65 -10.97
CA VAL A 151 7.73 -6.43 -10.21
C VAL A 151 6.68 -6.23 -9.12
N ARG A 152 5.41 -6.21 -9.48
CA ARG A 152 4.30 -5.94 -8.54
C ARG A 152 4.24 -6.89 -7.35
N PRO A 153 4.45 -8.22 -7.51
CA PRO A 153 4.50 -9.11 -6.36
C PRO A 153 5.64 -8.79 -5.39
N ALA A 154 6.80 -8.37 -5.90
CA ALA A 154 7.95 -8.01 -5.07
C ALA A 154 7.69 -6.70 -4.30
N VAL A 155 7.21 -5.65 -4.98
CA VAL A 155 6.96 -4.36 -4.33
C VAL A 155 5.75 -4.39 -3.38
N ALA A 156 4.80 -5.30 -3.59
CA ALA A 156 3.70 -5.53 -2.65
C ALA A 156 4.21 -6.10 -1.31
N GLN A 157 5.30 -6.89 -1.32
CA GLN A 157 5.96 -7.31 -0.08
C GLN A 157 6.48 -6.10 0.70
N ASP A 158 6.98 -5.09 0.02
CA ASP A 158 7.47 -3.84 0.60
C ASP A 158 6.35 -2.83 0.92
N GLY A 159 5.09 -3.17 0.67
CA GLY A 159 3.93 -2.34 1.00
C GLY A 159 3.60 -1.26 -0.03
N GLY A 160 3.98 -1.46 -1.29
CA GLY A 160 3.67 -0.55 -2.38
C GLY A 160 3.12 -1.24 -3.62
N ASP A 161 2.93 -0.49 -4.67
CA ASP A 161 2.57 -0.97 -6.01
C ASP A 161 3.21 -0.09 -7.08
N ILE A 162 3.35 -0.67 -8.27
CA ILE A 162 3.83 0.01 -9.47
C ILE A 162 2.88 -0.28 -10.61
N THR A 163 2.38 0.78 -11.25
CA THR A 163 1.47 0.66 -12.39
C THR A 163 2.05 1.32 -13.61
N PHE A 164 1.85 0.68 -14.75
CA PHE A 164 2.22 1.22 -16.06
C PHE A 164 1.41 2.49 -16.36
N HIS A 165 2.09 3.54 -16.79
CA HIS A 165 1.47 4.79 -17.20
C HIS A 165 1.56 5.00 -18.72
N GLY A 166 2.71 4.68 -19.31
CA GLY A 166 2.92 4.88 -20.75
C GLY A 166 4.29 4.39 -21.21
N PHE A 167 4.43 4.30 -22.55
CA PHE A 167 5.67 4.02 -23.24
C PHE A 167 5.79 4.99 -24.42
N ASP A 168 6.92 5.67 -24.51
CA ASP A 168 7.19 6.63 -25.58
C ASP A 168 8.68 6.68 -25.87
N GLU A 169 9.06 6.51 -27.14
CA GLU A 169 10.46 6.55 -27.63
C GLU A 169 11.48 5.78 -26.76
N GLY A 170 11.10 4.59 -26.30
CA GLY A 170 11.96 3.75 -25.46
C GLY A 170 11.90 4.10 -23.96
N VAL A 171 11.15 5.10 -23.56
CA VAL A 171 10.98 5.49 -22.16
C VAL A 171 9.70 4.88 -21.61
N VAL A 172 9.82 4.12 -20.51
CA VAL A 172 8.70 3.56 -19.77
C VAL A 172 8.34 4.49 -18.61
N TYR A 173 7.10 4.93 -18.57
CA TYR A 173 6.57 5.77 -17.49
C TYR A 173 5.78 4.92 -16.50
N LEU A 174 6.11 5.04 -15.20
CA LEU A 174 5.53 4.24 -14.13
C LEU A 174 5.01 5.13 -13.01
N HIS A 175 3.79 4.83 -12.52
CA HIS A 175 3.34 5.36 -11.23
C HIS A 175 3.87 4.48 -10.10
N MET A 176 4.52 5.10 -9.13
CA MET A 176 4.95 4.47 -7.89
C MET A 176 3.98 4.87 -6.77
N ARG A 177 3.47 3.89 -5.99
CA ARG A 177 2.41 4.09 -5.00
C ARG A 177 2.77 3.44 -3.67
N GLY A 178 2.13 3.90 -2.59
CA GLY A 178 2.38 3.39 -1.25
C GLY A 178 3.84 3.56 -0.83
N ALA A 179 4.47 2.53 -0.24
CA ALA A 179 5.86 2.60 0.21
C ALA A 179 6.90 2.84 -0.89
N CYS A 180 6.53 2.62 -2.18
CA CYS A 180 7.42 2.91 -3.32
C CYS A 180 7.50 4.41 -3.64
N ALA A 181 6.58 5.22 -3.13
CA ALA A 181 6.54 6.67 -3.31
C ALA A 181 7.28 7.42 -2.20
N GLY A 182 7.72 8.63 -2.49
CA GLY A 182 8.15 9.62 -1.49
C GLY A 182 9.56 9.46 -0.91
N CYS A 183 10.24 8.32 -1.06
CA CYS A 183 11.61 8.16 -0.56
C CYS A 183 12.63 8.16 -1.72
N PRO A 184 13.47 9.21 -1.88
CA PRO A 184 14.38 9.33 -3.03
C PRO A 184 15.35 8.15 -3.17
N SER A 185 15.87 7.61 -2.07
CA SER A 185 16.86 6.52 -2.10
C SER A 185 16.24 5.19 -2.51
N SER A 186 15.09 4.83 -1.95
CA SER A 186 14.39 3.59 -2.32
C SER A 186 13.81 3.67 -3.72
N THR A 187 13.25 4.81 -4.10
CA THR A 187 12.72 5.05 -5.45
C THR A 187 13.81 4.91 -6.52
N MET A 188 15.02 5.44 -6.27
CA MET A 188 16.14 5.33 -7.23
C MET A 188 16.60 3.88 -7.41
N THR A 189 16.77 3.15 -6.30
CA THR A 189 17.19 1.73 -6.34
C THR A 189 16.15 0.88 -7.06
N LEU A 190 14.87 1.09 -6.76
CA LEU A 190 13.77 0.37 -7.37
C LEU A 190 13.67 0.70 -8.87
N LYS A 191 13.77 1.98 -9.25
CA LYS A 191 13.82 2.42 -10.66
C LYS A 191 14.92 1.69 -11.42
N MET A 192 16.15 1.68 -10.89
CA MET A 192 17.29 1.01 -11.54
C MET A 192 17.07 -0.49 -11.70
N GLY A 193 16.50 -1.15 -10.68
CA GLY A 193 16.18 -2.57 -10.74
C GLY A 193 15.14 -2.89 -11.82
N ILE A 194 14.08 -2.10 -11.91
CA ILE A 194 13.03 -2.26 -12.92
C ILE A 194 13.60 -1.96 -14.32
N GLU A 195 14.37 -0.88 -14.46
CA GLU A 195 14.99 -0.52 -15.73
C GLU A 195 15.89 -1.64 -16.27
N ASN A 196 16.74 -2.22 -15.42
CA ASN A 196 17.60 -3.34 -15.79
C ASN A 196 16.78 -4.57 -16.18
N LEU A 197 15.72 -4.87 -15.44
CA LEU A 197 14.81 -5.98 -15.75
C LEU A 197 14.16 -5.77 -17.12
N LEU A 198 13.58 -4.60 -17.36
CA LEU A 198 12.88 -4.31 -18.60
C LEU A 198 13.84 -4.32 -19.80
N LYS A 199 15.00 -3.67 -19.72
CA LYS A 199 16.03 -3.70 -20.76
C LYS A 199 16.51 -5.10 -21.12
N HIS A 200 16.53 -6.00 -20.16
CA HIS A 200 16.96 -7.39 -20.39
C HIS A 200 15.94 -8.17 -21.23
N TYR A 201 14.66 -7.95 -21.01
CA TYR A 201 13.59 -8.71 -21.69
C TYR A 201 12.96 -7.96 -22.87
N VAL A 202 13.04 -6.63 -22.88
CA VAL A 202 12.45 -5.73 -23.87
C VAL A 202 13.55 -4.75 -24.33
N PRO A 203 14.33 -5.12 -25.36
CA PRO A 203 15.47 -4.31 -25.83
C PRO A 203 15.13 -2.90 -26.28
N GLU A 204 13.86 -2.66 -26.63
CA GLU A 204 13.34 -1.35 -27.02
C GLU A 204 13.28 -0.36 -25.84
N VAL A 205 13.35 -0.85 -24.61
CA VAL A 205 13.36 0.00 -23.41
C VAL A 205 14.75 0.59 -23.19
N SER A 206 14.84 1.90 -23.20
CA SER A 206 16.07 2.66 -22.95
C SER A 206 16.14 3.24 -21.54
N GLU A 207 15.00 3.63 -20.96
CA GLU A 207 14.90 4.27 -19.64
C GLU A 207 13.56 3.98 -18.96
N VAL A 208 13.56 4.01 -17.63
CA VAL A 208 12.34 4.03 -16.80
C VAL A 208 12.25 5.36 -16.08
N ARG A 209 11.09 6.02 -16.15
CA ARG A 209 10.81 7.28 -15.46
C ARG A 209 9.59 7.14 -14.54
N PRO A 210 9.74 7.46 -13.25
CA PRO A 210 8.57 7.63 -12.41
C PRO A 210 7.81 8.88 -12.86
N VAL A 211 6.49 8.78 -13.00
CA VAL A 211 5.61 9.92 -13.16
C VAL A 211 5.13 10.37 -11.79
N GLY A 212 5.08 11.69 -11.61
CA GLY A 212 4.84 12.29 -10.32
C GLY A 212 3.49 11.90 -9.70
N VAL A 213 3.49 11.96 -8.40
CA VAL A 213 2.29 11.94 -7.56
C VAL A 213 1.60 13.30 -7.67
#